data_5a4a274212b081cb786754329d838f25
#
_entry.id   5a4a274212b081cb786754329d838f25
#
_cell.length_a   1.000
_cell.length_b   1.000
_cell.length_c   1.000
_cell.angle_alpha   90.00
_cell.angle_beta   90.00
_cell.angle_gamma   90.00
#
_symmetry.space_group_name_H-M   'P 1'
#
loop_
_entity.id
_entity.type
_entity.pdbx_description
1 polymer ?
#
loop_
_entity_poly.entity_id
_entity_poly.type
_entity_poly.pdbx_seq_one_letter_code
_entity_poly.pdbx_strand_id
1 'polypeptide(L)'
;MANIIDGKALAEKLQAKLAEKTAKLKAETGQEPGLVVILVGDNPASQVYVRNKERSALAAGFRSEVVRLPESTSQKELLTLIAKYNQDPAWHGILVQLHLPAHIDDEAVLLAIDPDKDVDGFHPTNMGRLWSGHPLMIPSTPAGIMEMFREYKVDLEGKNAVVIGRSNIVGKPMAQLLLSKNATVTLTHSRTHHLAKIAKKADILVVAIGRGHFVTKDFVKEGAVVIDVGMNRDENGKLIGDVKFDEVAEVASLITPVPKGVGPMTITMLMEQTYQAFVRSLEK
;
A
#
# COMPACT_ATOMS: atom_id res chain seq x y z
N MET A 1 4.22 -9.95 26.13
CA MET A 1 3.63 -10.12 24.77
C MET A 1 3.30 -8.77 24.20
N ALA A 2 3.56 -8.56 22.93
CA ALA A 2 3.24 -7.33 22.22
C ALA A 2 1.73 -7.05 22.14
N ASN A 3 1.34 -5.78 22.13
CA ASN A 3 0.00 -5.38 21.71
C ASN A 3 -0.13 -5.54 20.20
N ILE A 4 -1.31 -5.97 19.75
CA ILE A 4 -1.57 -6.23 18.34
C ILE A 4 -2.05 -4.95 17.65
N ILE A 5 -1.43 -4.62 16.52
CA ILE A 5 -1.91 -3.60 15.60
C ILE A 5 -2.96 -4.25 14.68
N ASP A 6 -4.23 -4.13 15.01
CA ASP A 6 -5.34 -4.70 14.23
C ASP A 6 -5.66 -3.79 13.03
N GLY A 7 -4.99 -4.05 11.91
CA GLY A 7 -5.21 -3.31 10.67
C GLY A 7 -6.58 -3.57 10.05
N LYS A 8 -7.20 -4.71 10.32
CA LYS A 8 -8.55 -5.01 9.82
C LYS A 8 -9.59 -4.12 10.51
N ALA A 9 -9.56 -4.04 11.83
CA ALA A 9 -10.48 -3.19 12.60
C ALA A 9 -10.30 -1.71 12.23
N LEU A 10 -9.05 -1.27 12.06
CA LEU A 10 -8.78 0.10 11.62
C LEU A 10 -9.28 0.35 10.19
N ALA A 11 -9.08 -0.58 9.28
CA ALA A 11 -9.56 -0.48 7.90
C ALA A 11 -11.10 -0.37 7.86
N GLU A 12 -11.83 -1.18 8.62
CA GLU A 12 -13.29 -1.14 8.71
C GLU A 12 -13.77 0.23 9.23
N LYS A 13 -13.13 0.75 10.29
CA LYS A 13 -13.40 2.09 10.84
C LYS A 13 -13.21 3.21 9.80
N LEU A 14 -12.11 3.18 9.05
CA LEU A 14 -11.79 4.21 8.06
C LEU A 14 -12.68 4.10 6.82
N GLN A 15 -12.99 2.90 6.36
CA GLN A 15 -13.90 2.67 5.23
C GLN A 15 -15.32 3.14 5.53
N ALA A 16 -15.83 2.91 6.75
CA ALA A 16 -17.13 3.45 7.16
C ALA A 16 -17.16 4.99 7.10
N LYS A 17 -16.14 5.65 7.64
CA LYS A 17 -16.01 7.12 7.56
C LYS A 17 -15.90 7.62 6.12
N LEU A 18 -15.19 6.89 5.26
CA LEU A 18 -15.06 7.25 3.85
C LEU A 18 -16.41 7.15 3.13
N ALA A 19 -17.18 6.10 3.39
CA ALA A 19 -18.52 5.93 2.82
C ALA A 19 -19.45 7.10 3.23
N GLU A 20 -19.41 7.53 4.49
CA GLU A 20 -20.16 8.71 4.95
C GLU A 20 -19.74 10.00 4.22
N LYS A 21 -18.43 10.24 4.09
CA LYS A 21 -17.90 11.40 3.33
C LYS A 21 -18.35 11.36 1.86
N THR A 22 -18.26 10.18 1.24
CA THR A 22 -18.68 9.99 -0.17
C THR A 22 -20.15 10.26 -0.35
N ALA A 23 -21.00 9.70 0.52
CA ALA A 23 -22.44 9.91 0.44
C ALA A 23 -22.82 11.40 0.59
N LYS A 24 -22.18 12.10 1.52
CA LYS A 24 -22.37 13.54 1.70
C LYS A 24 -21.99 14.33 0.45
N LEU A 25 -20.78 14.09 -0.06
CA LEU A 25 -20.28 14.83 -1.23
C LEU A 25 -21.10 14.51 -2.49
N LYS A 26 -21.56 13.27 -2.65
CA LYS A 26 -22.47 12.87 -3.73
C LYS A 26 -23.83 13.60 -3.64
N ALA A 27 -24.37 13.78 -2.43
CA ALA A 27 -25.60 14.54 -2.24
C ALA A 27 -25.43 16.03 -2.58
N GLU A 28 -24.26 16.61 -2.31
CA GLU A 28 -23.94 18.02 -2.57
C GLU A 28 -23.63 18.29 -4.07
N THR A 29 -22.93 17.37 -4.74
CA THR A 29 -22.41 17.60 -6.10
C THR A 29 -23.15 16.83 -7.21
N GLY A 30 -23.92 15.81 -6.85
CA GLY A 30 -24.52 14.87 -7.82
C GLY A 30 -23.50 13.91 -8.44
N GLN A 31 -22.23 13.96 -8.05
CA GLN A 31 -21.13 13.17 -8.60
C GLN A 31 -20.54 12.21 -7.57
N GLU A 32 -19.82 11.20 -8.04
CA GLU A 32 -19.20 10.16 -7.20
C GLU A 32 -17.78 9.87 -7.66
N PRO A 33 -16.90 9.44 -6.74
CA PRO A 33 -15.55 8.99 -7.12
C PRO A 33 -15.63 7.79 -8.09
N GLY A 34 -14.79 7.79 -9.13
CA GLY A 34 -14.66 6.68 -10.07
C GLY A 34 -13.30 6.00 -9.96
N LEU A 35 -13.29 4.68 -9.80
CA LEU A 35 -12.09 3.85 -9.78
C LEU A 35 -12.18 2.79 -10.89
N VAL A 36 -11.21 2.76 -11.79
CA VAL A 36 -11.01 1.66 -12.72
C VAL A 36 -9.81 0.80 -12.31
N VAL A 37 -10.02 -0.50 -12.32
CA VAL A 37 -8.98 -1.52 -12.04
C VAL A 37 -8.81 -2.37 -13.29
N ILE A 38 -7.61 -2.37 -13.85
CA ILE A 38 -7.28 -3.14 -15.06
C ILE A 38 -6.47 -4.37 -14.63
N LEU A 39 -6.93 -5.55 -15.02
CA LEU A 39 -6.27 -6.83 -14.79
C LEU A 39 -5.94 -7.47 -16.14
N VAL A 40 -4.68 -7.83 -16.34
CA VAL A 40 -4.22 -8.56 -17.54
C VAL A 40 -3.83 -9.97 -17.13
N GLY A 41 -4.44 -10.96 -17.77
CA GLY A 41 -4.25 -12.38 -17.47
C GLY A 41 -5.09 -12.91 -16.32
N ASP A 42 -4.87 -14.18 -15.98
CA ASP A 42 -5.75 -14.97 -15.11
C ASP A 42 -5.09 -15.39 -13.78
N ASN A 43 -4.07 -14.66 -13.32
CA ASN A 43 -3.39 -14.99 -12.06
C ASN A 43 -4.39 -15.04 -10.88
N PRO A 44 -4.55 -16.19 -10.18
CA PRO A 44 -5.57 -16.35 -9.15
C PRO A 44 -5.40 -15.40 -7.96
N ALA A 45 -4.15 -15.07 -7.59
CA ALA A 45 -3.88 -14.14 -6.50
C ALA A 45 -4.34 -12.73 -6.89
N SER A 46 -4.01 -12.27 -8.09
CA SER A 46 -4.44 -10.97 -8.63
C SER A 46 -5.96 -10.86 -8.69
N GLN A 47 -6.67 -11.91 -9.08
CA GLN A 47 -8.14 -11.93 -9.10
C GLN A 47 -8.77 -11.74 -7.71
N VAL A 48 -8.17 -12.31 -6.67
CA VAL A 48 -8.64 -12.11 -5.28
C VAL A 48 -8.46 -10.66 -4.86
N TYR A 49 -7.31 -10.06 -5.17
CA TYR A 49 -7.03 -8.64 -4.87
C TYR A 49 -8.00 -7.71 -5.59
N VAL A 50 -8.21 -7.92 -6.88
CA VAL A 50 -9.11 -7.11 -7.70
C VAL A 50 -10.55 -7.18 -7.16
N ARG A 51 -11.07 -8.38 -6.83
CA ARG A 51 -12.39 -8.52 -6.21
C ARG A 51 -12.52 -7.78 -4.88
N ASN A 52 -11.48 -7.81 -4.06
CA ASN A 52 -11.52 -7.10 -2.78
C ASN A 52 -11.50 -5.57 -2.98
N LYS A 53 -10.74 -5.07 -3.97
CA LYS A 53 -10.72 -3.64 -4.34
C LYS A 53 -12.08 -3.20 -4.87
N GLU A 54 -12.67 -3.95 -5.78
CA GLU A 54 -14.01 -3.67 -6.33
C GLU A 54 -15.07 -3.62 -5.23
N ARG A 55 -15.11 -4.65 -4.36
CA ARG A 55 -16.05 -4.68 -3.23
C ARG A 55 -15.87 -3.48 -2.30
N SER A 56 -14.63 -3.08 -2.01
CA SER A 56 -14.35 -1.92 -1.14
C SER A 56 -14.73 -0.61 -1.81
N ALA A 57 -14.53 -0.46 -3.12
CA ALA A 57 -14.96 0.71 -3.87
C ALA A 57 -16.49 0.87 -3.87
N LEU A 58 -17.21 -0.21 -4.15
CA LEU A 58 -18.68 -0.22 -4.12
C LEU A 58 -19.21 0.07 -2.70
N ALA A 59 -18.61 -0.52 -1.66
CA ALA A 59 -18.99 -0.26 -0.27
C ALA A 59 -18.71 1.20 0.16
N ALA A 60 -17.70 1.85 -0.44
CA ALA A 60 -17.42 3.27 -0.23
C ALA A 60 -18.35 4.21 -1.04
N GLY A 61 -19.27 3.66 -1.84
CA GLY A 61 -20.18 4.44 -2.69
C GLY A 61 -19.54 4.96 -3.99
N PHE A 62 -18.46 4.35 -4.45
CA PHE A 62 -17.76 4.72 -5.67
C PHE A 62 -18.38 4.05 -6.90
N ARG A 63 -18.28 4.71 -8.05
CA ARG A 63 -18.32 4.06 -9.35
C ARG A 63 -17.08 3.18 -9.49
N SER A 64 -17.25 1.90 -9.78
CA SER A 64 -16.14 0.96 -9.92
C SER A 64 -16.28 0.15 -11.20
N GLU A 65 -15.19 0.03 -11.94
CA GLU A 65 -15.09 -0.82 -13.12
C GLU A 65 -13.85 -1.73 -13.01
N VAL A 66 -14.05 -3.01 -13.31
CA VAL A 66 -12.95 -3.97 -13.42
C VAL A 66 -12.86 -4.44 -14.85
N VAL A 67 -11.82 -3.99 -15.55
CA VAL A 67 -11.51 -4.40 -16.92
C VAL A 67 -10.58 -5.62 -16.87
N ARG A 68 -11.09 -6.74 -17.38
CA ARG A 68 -10.31 -8.00 -17.49
C ARG A 68 -9.86 -8.18 -18.92
N LEU A 69 -8.56 -8.20 -19.11
CA LEU A 69 -7.93 -8.39 -20.40
C LEU A 69 -7.25 -9.77 -20.46
N PRO A 70 -7.29 -10.44 -21.61
CA PRO A 70 -6.58 -11.71 -21.77
C PRO A 70 -5.07 -11.54 -21.63
N GLU A 71 -4.37 -12.61 -21.25
CA GLU A 71 -2.90 -12.61 -21.12
C GLU A 71 -2.19 -12.23 -22.42
N SER A 72 -2.81 -12.51 -23.56
CA SER A 72 -2.31 -12.17 -24.90
C SER A 72 -2.44 -10.68 -25.27
N THR A 73 -3.04 -9.84 -24.41
CA THR A 73 -3.19 -8.40 -24.66
C THR A 73 -1.83 -7.76 -24.91
N SER A 74 -1.70 -7.05 -26.02
CA SER A 74 -0.46 -6.34 -26.32
C SER A 74 -0.28 -5.10 -25.45
N GLN A 75 0.98 -4.70 -25.23
CA GLN A 75 1.29 -3.44 -24.54
C GLN A 75 0.58 -2.26 -25.20
N LYS A 76 0.52 -2.18 -26.52
CA LYS A 76 -0.14 -1.10 -27.26
C LYS A 76 -1.64 -1.00 -26.94
N GLU A 77 -2.33 -2.13 -26.86
CA GLU A 77 -3.75 -2.16 -26.50
C GLU A 77 -3.98 -1.68 -25.07
N LEU A 78 -3.15 -2.15 -24.14
CA LEU A 78 -3.21 -1.70 -22.74
C LEU A 78 -2.95 -0.21 -22.60
N LEU A 79 -1.92 0.33 -23.25
CA LEU A 79 -1.61 1.77 -23.23
C LEU A 79 -2.73 2.61 -23.87
N THR A 80 -3.36 2.13 -24.94
CA THR A 80 -4.52 2.79 -25.57
C THR A 80 -5.71 2.84 -24.62
N LEU A 81 -5.94 1.76 -23.87
CA LEU A 81 -7.01 1.71 -22.88
C LEU A 81 -6.76 2.68 -21.71
N ILE A 82 -5.53 2.73 -21.21
CA ILE A 82 -5.12 3.69 -20.15
C ILE A 82 -5.34 5.12 -20.63
N ALA A 83 -4.91 5.46 -21.86
CA ALA A 83 -5.10 6.78 -22.43
C ALA A 83 -6.60 7.18 -22.49
N LYS A 84 -7.49 6.25 -22.81
CA LYS A 84 -8.94 6.47 -22.77
C LYS A 84 -9.42 6.86 -21.36
N TYR A 85 -9.00 6.11 -20.32
CA TYR A 85 -9.39 6.42 -18.94
C TYR A 85 -8.73 7.68 -18.38
N ASN A 86 -7.54 8.03 -18.84
CA ASN A 86 -6.91 9.31 -18.49
C ASN A 86 -7.77 10.50 -18.95
N GLN A 87 -8.38 10.42 -20.14
CA GLN A 87 -9.17 11.49 -20.73
C GLN A 87 -10.62 11.55 -20.20
N ASP A 88 -11.13 10.48 -19.62
CA ASP A 88 -12.51 10.41 -19.14
C ASP A 88 -12.63 11.02 -17.73
N PRO A 89 -13.35 12.16 -17.58
CA PRO A 89 -13.49 12.84 -16.29
C PRO A 89 -14.32 12.05 -15.26
N ALA A 90 -15.02 10.99 -15.67
CA ALA A 90 -15.78 10.15 -14.76
C ALA A 90 -14.89 9.21 -13.91
N TRP A 91 -13.61 9.09 -14.28
CA TRP A 91 -12.63 8.24 -13.59
C TRP A 91 -11.56 9.09 -12.93
N HIS A 92 -11.42 8.92 -11.62
CA HIS A 92 -10.53 9.69 -10.75
C HIS A 92 -9.34 8.86 -10.28
N GLY A 93 -9.45 7.54 -10.34
CA GLY A 93 -8.39 6.59 -10.05
C GLY A 93 -8.25 5.53 -11.14
N ILE A 94 -7.02 5.31 -11.58
CA ILE A 94 -6.64 4.24 -12.51
C ILE A 94 -5.63 3.35 -11.81
N LEU A 95 -5.91 2.05 -11.79
CA LEU A 95 -5.03 1.05 -11.22
C LEU A 95 -4.82 -0.08 -12.21
N VAL A 96 -3.57 -0.35 -12.55
CA VAL A 96 -3.20 -1.55 -13.31
C VAL A 96 -2.60 -2.57 -12.34
N GLN A 97 -3.27 -3.72 -12.19
CA GLN A 97 -2.85 -4.74 -11.23
C GLN A 97 -1.55 -5.40 -11.66
N LEU A 98 -0.49 -5.18 -10.90
CA LEU A 98 0.80 -5.86 -11.07
C LEU A 98 0.72 -7.28 -10.45
N HIS A 99 1.42 -8.35 -10.99
CA HIS A 99 2.42 -8.25 -12.06
C HIS A 99 1.77 -8.49 -13.42
N LEU A 100 2.29 -7.81 -14.43
CA LEU A 100 1.84 -7.96 -15.82
C LEU A 100 2.53 -9.16 -16.51
N PRO A 101 1.96 -9.68 -17.62
CA PRO A 101 2.65 -10.66 -18.47
C PRO A 101 4.01 -10.17 -18.94
N ALA A 102 4.99 -11.06 -19.06
CA ALA A 102 6.40 -10.74 -19.34
C ALA A 102 6.68 -9.93 -20.63
N HIS A 103 5.73 -9.91 -21.57
CA HIS A 103 5.83 -9.15 -22.82
C HIS A 103 5.36 -7.70 -22.70
N ILE A 104 4.86 -7.30 -21.53
CA ILE A 104 4.42 -5.93 -21.23
C ILE A 104 5.43 -5.31 -20.26
N ASP A 105 5.90 -4.12 -20.57
CA ASP A 105 6.80 -3.35 -19.73
C ASP A 105 6.03 -2.64 -18.62
N ASP A 106 6.19 -3.09 -17.38
CA ASP A 106 5.56 -2.50 -16.19
C ASP A 106 5.85 -1.00 -16.07
N GLU A 107 7.07 -0.56 -16.39
CA GLU A 107 7.47 0.86 -16.28
C GLU A 107 6.74 1.72 -17.32
N ALA A 108 6.65 1.25 -18.56
CA ALA A 108 5.90 1.94 -19.61
C ALA A 108 4.41 2.08 -19.25
N VAL A 109 3.84 1.07 -18.61
CA VAL A 109 2.44 1.08 -18.15
C VAL A 109 2.24 2.10 -17.01
N LEU A 110 3.13 2.10 -16.02
CA LEU A 110 3.05 3.06 -14.91
C LEU A 110 3.21 4.50 -15.39
N LEU A 111 4.12 4.76 -16.33
CA LEU A 111 4.32 6.08 -16.93
C LEU A 111 3.14 6.57 -17.78
N ALA A 112 2.33 5.67 -18.30
CA ALA A 112 1.16 6.02 -19.11
C ALA A 112 -0.05 6.49 -18.30
N ILE A 113 -0.10 6.19 -16.99
CA ILE A 113 -1.17 6.65 -16.11
C ILE A 113 -0.96 8.14 -15.80
N ASP A 114 -2.03 8.94 -15.89
CA ASP A 114 -1.98 10.34 -15.46
C ASP A 114 -1.59 10.39 -13.96
N PRO A 115 -0.52 11.13 -13.58
CA PRO A 115 -0.12 11.28 -12.18
C PRO A 115 -1.24 11.73 -11.24
N ASP A 116 -2.22 12.49 -11.71
CA ASP A 116 -3.37 12.94 -10.92
C ASP A 116 -4.39 11.81 -10.68
N LYS A 117 -4.33 10.73 -11.48
CA LYS A 117 -5.17 9.53 -11.39
C LYS A 117 -4.41 8.27 -10.92
N ASP A 118 -3.09 8.37 -10.68
CA ASP A 118 -2.26 7.29 -10.15
C ASP A 118 -2.53 7.07 -8.67
N VAL A 119 -3.63 6.41 -8.34
CA VAL A 119 -4.09 6.19 -6.96
C VAL A 119 -3.29 5.13 -6.19
N ASP A 120 -2.44 4.37 -6.85
CA ASP A 120 -1.44 3.52 -6.19
C ASP A 120 -0.18 4.31 -5.75
N GLY A 121 0.06 5.51 -6.35
CA GLY A 121 1.17 6.39 -6.02
C GLY A 121 2.52 5.90 -6.54
N PHE A 122 2.54 5.11 -7.63
CA PHE A 122 3.77 4.51 -8.15
C PHE A 122 4.40 5.30 -9.29
N HIS A 123 3.67 6.24 -9.87
CA HIS A 123 4.19 7.09 -10.95
C HIS A 123 5.42 7.88 -10.47
N PRO A 124 6.52 7.94 -11.25
CA PRO A 124 7.74 8.65 -10.86
C PRO A 124 7.52 10.10 -10.44
N THR A 125 6.57 10.81 -11.04
CA THR A 125 6.16 12.16 -10.62
C THR A 125 5.66 12.18 -9.18
N ASN A 126 4.78 11.22 -8.78
CA ASN A 126 4.26 11.13 -7.43
C ASN A 126 5.34 10.72 -6.44
N MET A 127 6.24 9.80 -6.84
CA MET A 127 7.41 9.44 -6.04
C MET A 127 8.35 10.63 -5.85
N GLY A 128 8.61 11.44 -6.89
CA GLY A 128 9.40 12.64 -6.80
C GLY A 128 8.78 13.70 -5.87
N ARG A 129 7.45 13.89 -5.97
CA ARG A 129 6.70 14.78 -5.07
C ARG A 129 6.75 14.33 -3.61
N LEU A 130 6.67 13.02 -3.37
CA LEU A 130 6.81 12.45 -2.03
C LEU A 130 8.19 12.77 -1.44
N TRP A 131 9.26 12.59 -2.22
CA TRP A 131 10.64 12.87 -1.77
C TRP A 131 10.92 14.36 -1.58
N SER A 132 10.27 15.24 -2.34
CA SER A 132 10.40 16.70 -2.19
C SER A 132 9.50 17.31 -1.10
N GLY A 133 8.73 16.49 -0.37
CA GLY A 133 7.87 16.95 0.73
C GLY A 133 6.50 17.50 0.29
N HIS A 134 6.13 17.34 -0.98
CA HIS A 134 4.86 17.81 -1.54
C HIS A 134 4.06 16.66 -2.18
N PRO A 135 3.73 15.60 -1.42
CA PRO A 135 3.04 14.44 -1.96
C PRO A 135 1.65 14.78 -2.49
N LEU A 136 1.33 14.29 -3.67
CA LEU A 136 -0.01 14.31 -4.24
C LEU A 136 -0.70 12.96 -3.99
N MET A 137 -0.02 11.89 -4.40
CA MET A 137 -0.37 10.50 -4.15
C MET A 137 0.77 9.83 -3.40
N ILE A 138 0.43 8.95 -2.48
CA ILE A 138 1.40 8.21 -1.66
C ILE A 138 1.16 6.72 -1.89
N PRO A 139 2.20 5.88 -2.07
CA PRO A 139 1.99 4.44 -2.17
C PRO A 139 1.10 3.91 -1.05
N SER A 140 0.02 3.21 -1.43
CA SER A 140 -1.10 2.89 -0.54
C SER A 140 -0.68 2.08 0.69
N THR A 141 0.28 1.13 0.54
CA THR A 141 0.76 0.33 1.67
C THR A 141 1.53 1.18 2.70
N PRO A 142 2.53 1.99 2.33
CA PRO A 142 3.17 2.93 3.25
C PRO A 142 2.20 3.93 3.88
N ALA A 143 1.24 4.46 3.12
CA ALA A 143 0.21 5.34 3.66
C ALA A 143 -0.61 4.65 4.76
N GLY A 144 -1.00 3.39 4.55
CA GLY A 144 -1.72 2.59 5.52
C GLY A 144 -0.91 2.34 6.81
N ILE A 145 0.39 2.12 6.69
CA ILE A 145 1.28 1.98 7.84
C ILE A 145 1.35 3.27 8.66
N MET A 146 1.42 4.43 7.99
CA MET A 146 1.40 5.72 8.69
C MET A 146 0.09 5.95 9.44
N GLU A 147 -1.05 5.54 8.88
CA GLU A 147 -2.34 5.57 9.58
C GLU A 147 -2.37 4.64 10.81
N MET A 148 -1.74 3.46 10.72
CA MET A 148 -1.57 2.58 11.87
C MET A 148 -0.75 3.26 12.97
N PHE A 149 0.38 3.88 12.63
CA PHE A 149 1.18 4.61 13.60
C PHE A 149 0.39 5.73 14.28
N ARG A 150 -0.43 6.45 13.51
CA ARG A 150 -1.31 7.49 14.05
C ARG A 150 -2.37 6.94 15.01
N GLU A 151 -3.07 5.87 14.63
CA GLU A 151 -4.14 5.26 15.44
C GLU A 151 -3.61 4.71 16.76
N TYR A 152 -2.45 4.03 16.70
CA TYR A 152 -1.81 3.42 17.87
C TYR A 152 -0.88 4.38 18.62
N LYS A 153 -0.87 5.67 18.22
CA LYS A 153 -0.10 6.75 18.87
C LYS A 153 1.39 6.42 18.98
N VAL A 154 1.94 5.81 17.93
CA VAL A 154 3.38 5.52 17.85
C VAL A 154 4.12 6.82 17.62
N ASP A 155 4.98 7.18 18.58
CA ASP A 155 5.88 8.32 18.45
C ASP A 155 6.98 7.98 17.46
N LEU A 156 7.15 8.81 16.42
CA LEU A 156 8.15 8.63 15.37
C LEU A 156 9.34 9.60 15.50
N GLU A 157 9.12 10.74 16.17
CA GLU A 157 10.12 11.79 16.29
C GLU A 157 11.34 11.34 17.09
N GLY A 158 12.52 11.51 16.51
CA GLY A 158 13.79 11.13 17.11
C GLY A 158 14.03 9.61 17.21
N LYS A 159 13.12 8.76 16.71
CA LYS A 159 13.26 7.30 16.77
C LYS A 159 14.17 6.76 15.66
N ASN A 160 14.87 5.67 15.98
CA ASN A 160 15.59 4.90 14.98
C ASN A 160 14.62 3.97 14.26
N ALA A 161 14.37 4.21 12.99
CA ALA A 161 13.55 3.37 12.13
C ALA A 161 14.43 2.56 11.17
N VAL A 162 14.21 1.27 11.11
CA VAL A 162 14.86 0.40 10.11
C VAL A 162 13.79 -0.17 9.19
N VAL A 163 13.98 0.00 7.89
CA VAL A 163 13.15 -0.59 6.85
C VAL A 163 13.94 -1.70 6.17
N ILE A 164 13.47 -2.93 6.28
CA ILE A 164 14.04 -4.09 5.57
C ILE A 164 13.26 -4.28 4.26
N GLY A 165 13.91 -3.96 3.14
CA GLY A 165 13.33 -3.94 1.80
C GLY A 165 13.44 -2.57 1.15
N ARG A 166 13.74 -2.53 -0.16
CA ARG A 166 13.98 -1.29 -0.92
C ARG A 166 13.18 -1.19 -2.22
N SER A 167 12.00 -1.83 -2.24
CA SER A 167 11.10 -1.74 -3.40
C SER A 167 10.61 -0.31 -3.61
N ASN A 168 10.27 0.03 -4.85
CA ASN A 168 9.69 1.32 -5.18
C ASN A 168 8.27 1.47 -4.60
N ILE A 169 7.58 0.34 -4.38
CA ILE A 169 6.18 0.33 -3.94
C ILE A 169 6.02 0.37 -2.41
N VAL A 170 7.03 -0.05 -1.63
CA VAL A 170 6.95 -0.07 -0.15
C VAL A 170 8.21 0.50 0.49
N GLY A 171 9.37 -0.11 0.30
CA GLY A 171 10.56 0.18 1.11
C GLY A 171 11.05 1.63 1.02
N LYS A 172 11.23 2.14 -0.21
CA LYS A 172 11.67 3.52 -0.44
C LYS A 172 10.64 4.55 0.03
N PRO A 173 9.34 4.46 -0.36
CA PRO A 173 8.35 5.41 0.12
C PRO A 173 8.14 5.34 1.63
N MET A 174 8.22 4.16 2.25
CA MET A 174 8.14 4.03 3.71
C MET A 174 9.28 4.77 4.42
N ALA A 175 10.50 4.62 3.90
CA ALA A 175 11.66 5.33 4.44
C ALA A 175 11.47 6.85 4.38
N GLN A 176 10.95 7.38 3.27
CA GLN A 176 10.68 8.80 3.14
C GLN A 176 9.57 9.28 4.07
N LEU A 177 8.49 8.51 4.23
CA LEU A 177 7.41 8.88 5.15
C LEU A 177 7.87 8.92 6.61
N LEU A 178 8.68 7.95 7.04
CA LEU A 178 9.29 7.95 8.38
C LEU A 178 10.22 9.15 8.57
N LEU A 179 11.08 9.44 7.57
CA LEU A 179 11.96 10.61 7.59
C LEU A 179 11.16 11.92 7.70
N SER A 180 10.05 12.04 6.99
CA SER A 180 9.17 13.22 7.05
C SER A 180 8.51 13.44 8.42
N LYS A 181 8.58 12.44 9.29
CA LYS A 181 8.10 12.49 10.68
C LYS A 181 9.27 12.55 11.69
N ASN A 182 10.42 13.04 11.26
CA ASN A 182 11.61 13.25 12.07
C ASN A 182 12.25 11.95 12.64
N ALA A 183 11.96 10.78 12.05
CA ALA A 183 12.68 9.56 12.39
C ALA A 183 14.06 9.54 11.72
N THR A 184 15.05 8.94 12.39
CA THR A 184 16.34 8.58 11.75
C THR A 184 16.16 7.25 11.06
N VAL A 185 16.28 7.21 9.73
CA VAL A 185 15.91 6.04 8.93
C VAL A 185 17.14 5.33 8.35
N THR A 186 17.17 4.02 8.54
CA THR A 186 18.11 3.13 7.87
C THR A 186 17.35 2.22 6.91
N LEU A 187 17.57 2.38 5.61
CA LEU A 187 17.01 1.52 4.57
C LEU A 187 17.98 0.37 4.27
N THR A 188 17.52 -0.87 4.39
CA THR A 188 18.34 -2.07 4.23
C THR A 188 17.82 -2.97 3.11
N HIS A 189 18.66 -3.89 2.64
CA HIS A 189 18.37 -4.74 1.49
C HIS A 189 19.19 -6.03 1.51
N SER A 190 19.02 -6.90 0.51
CA SER A 190 19.68 -8.21 0.42
C SER A 190 21.22 -8.18 0.36
N ARG A 191 21.82 -7.02 0.13
CA ARG A 191 23.29 -6.83 0.13
C ARG A 191 23.80 -6.13 1.40
N THR A 192 22.92 -5.88 2.38
CA THR A 192 23.31 -5.25 3.64
C THR A 192 24.07 -6.26 4.52
N HIS A 193 25.28 -5.90 4.91
CA HIS A 193 26.06 -6.72 5.84
C HIS A 193 25.52 -6.58 7.26
N HIS A 194 25.56 -7.66 8.03
CA HIS A 194 25.13 -7.69 9.44
C HIS A 194 23.70 -7.18 9.67
N LEU A 195 22.77 -7.53 8.78
CA LEU A 195 21.39 -7.04 8.77
C LEU A 195 20.70 -7.17 10.14
N ALA A 196 20.77 -8.32 10.79
CA ALA A 196 20.18 -8.53 12.11
C ALA A 196 20.72 -7.55 13.16
N LYS A 197 22.03 -7.29 13.15
CA LYS A 197 22.68 -6.34 14.08
C LYS A 197 22.22 -4.89 13.86
N ILE A 198 21.93 -4.52 12.60
CA ILE A 198 21.38 -3.21 12.26
C ILE A 198 19.92 -3.13 12.71
N ALA A 199 19.10 -4.12 12.34
CA ALA A 199 17.68 -4.17 12.66
C ALA A 199 17.42 -4.17 14.19
N LYS A 200 18.25 -4.85 14.95
CA LYS A 200 18.16 -4.92 16.43
C LYS A 200 18.33 -3.56 17.14
N LYS A 201 18.74 -2.52 16.44
CA LYS A 201 18.85 -1.16 17.01
C LYS A 201 17.58 -0.33 16.78
N ALA A 202 16.63 -0.85 16.02
CA ALA A 202 15.43 -0.12 15.61
C ALA A 202 14.42 -0.01 16.75
N ASP A 203 13.93 1.21 16.99
CA ASP A 203 12.73 1.46 17.79
C ASP A 203 11.48 1.09 16.96
N ILE A 204 11.58 1.26 15.63
CA ILE A 204 10.55 0.95 14.65
C ILE A 204 11.17 0.10 13.55
N LEU A 205 10.65 -1.10 13.36
CA LEU A 205 11.09 -2.05 12.35
C LEU A 205 9.97 -2.32 11.35
N VAL A 206 10.19 -1.97 10.08
CA VAL A 206 9.27 -2.28 8.97
C VAL A 206 9.91 -3.33 8.08
N VAL A 207 9.22 -4.45 7.86
CA VAL A 207 9.73 -5.60 7.09
C VAL A 207 8.89 -5.79 5.83
N ALA A 208 9.51 -5.67 4.66
CA ALA A 208 8.84 -5.72 3.36
C ALA A 208 9.74 -6.36 2.29
N ILE A 209 10.00 -7.67 2.42
CA ILE A 209 10.93 -8.42 1.56
C ILE A 209 10.31 -9.63 0.86
N GLY A 210 9.08 -10.01 1.20
CA GLY A 210 8.40 -11.16 0.61
C GLY A 210 9.10 -12.50 0.89
N ARG A 211 9.63 -12.65 2.11
CA ARG A 211 10.30 -13.88 2.56
C ARG A 211 9.73 -14.34 3.89
N GLY A 212 8.92 -15.38 3.84
CA GLY A 212 8.21 -15.89 5.02
C GLY A 212 9.14 -16.22 6.20
N HIS A 213 8.78 -15.72 7.39
CA HIS A 213 9.44 -15.98 8.67
C HIS A 213 10.95 -15.68 8.69
N PHE A 214 11.40 -14.76 7.83
CA PHE A 214 12.82 -14.38 7.74
C PHE A 214 13.30 -13.60 8.98
N VAL A 215 12.47 -12.71 9.53
CA VAL A 215 12.81 -11.91 10.71
C VAL A 215 12.39 -12.66 11.98
N THR A 216 13.38 -13.03 12.79
CA THR A 216 13.21 -13.65 14.11
C THR A 216 13.42 -12.62 15.21
N LYS A 217 13.26 -13.00 16.49
CA LYS A 217 13.53 -12.14 17.64
C LYS A 217 14.97 -11.58 17.68
N ASP A 218 15.92 -12.23 17.01
CA ASP A 218 17.31 -11.76 16.97
C ASP A 218 17.49 -10.46 16.17
N PHE A 219 16.52 -10.13 15.32
CA PHE A 219 16.47 -8.89 14.55
C PHE A 219 15.79 -7.73 15.31
N VAL A 220 15.15 -8.01 16.43
CA VAL A 220 14.24 -7.06 17.06
C VAL A 220 14.82 -6.55 18.39
N LYS A 221 14.79 -5.25 18.58
CA LYS A 221 15.07 -4.59 19.84
C LYS A 221 13.89 -4.85 20.80
N GLU A 222 14.19 -5.12 22.06
CA GLU A 222 13.15 -5.21 23.10
C GLU A 222 12.33 -3.91 23.14
N GLY A 223 11.01 -4.06 23.14
CA GLY A 223 10.07 -2.93 23.14
C GLY A 223 9.86 -2.26 21.76
N ALA A 224 10.47 -2.74 20.69
CA ALA A 224 10.28 -2.17 19.36
C ALA A 224 8.85 -2.32 18.83
N VAL A 225 8.46 -1.38 17.96
CA VAL A 225 7.24 -1.48 17.12
C VAL A 225 7.61 -2.21 15.83
N VAL A 226 6.91 -3.31 15.51
CA VAL A 226 7.20 -4.14 14.34
C VAL A 226 6.03 -4.16 13.37
N ILE A 227 6.29 -3.74 12.14
CA ILE A 227 5.33 -3.76 11.03
C ILE A 227 5.76 -4.82 10.02
N ASP A 228 4.98 -5.86 9.91
CA ASP A 228 5.14 -6.92 8.92
C ASP A 228 4.27 -6.65 7.69
N VAL A 229 4.90 -6.36 6.57
CA VAL A 229 4.24 -6.11 5.28
C VAL A 229 4.17 -7.39 4.44
N GLY A 230 4.90 -8.44 4.85
CA GLY A 230 5.01 -9.68 4.12
C GLY A 230 3.66 -10.37 3.90
N MET A 231 3.48 -10.91 2.70
CA MET A 231 2.34 -11.76 2.36
C MET A 231 2.83 -12.98 1.60
N ASN A 232 3.23 -13.98 2.34
CA ASN A 232 3.75 -15.24 1.82
C ASN A 232 2.75 -16.37 2.08
N ARG A 233 3.01 -17.52 1.47
CA ARG A 233 2.31 -18.77 1.80
C ARG A 233 3.32 -19.81 2.28
N ASP A 234 2.98 -20.50 3.34
CA ASP A 234 3.74 -21.67 3.78
C ASP A 234 3.43 -22.90 2.89
N GLU A 235 4.09 -24.01 3.19
CA GLU A 235 3.91 -25.32 2.51
C GLU A 235 2.45 -25.85 2.53
N ASN A 236 1.66 -25.40 3.49
CA ASN A 236 0.24 -25.75 3.62
C ASN A 236 -0.69 -24.72 2.95
N GLY A 237 -0.13 -23.70 2.29
CA GLY A 237 -0.89 -22.61 1.66
C GLY A 237 -1.43 -21.55 2.63
N LYS A 238 -1.11 -21.62 3.94
CA LYS A 238 -1.50 -20.64 4.94
C LYS A 238 -0.73 -19.33 4.72
N LEU A 239 -1.42 -18.20 4.88
CA LEU A 239 -0.79 -16.89 4.82
C LEU A 239 0.12 -16.67 6.04
N ILE A 240 1.36 -16.28 5.76
CA ILE A 240 2.39 -15.94 6.73
C ILE A 240 3.08 -14.63 6.35
N GLY A 241 3.59 -13.91 7.33
CA GLY A 241 4.38 -12.71 7.12
C GLY A 241 5.86 -12.96 6.89
N ASP A 242 6.61 -11.88 6.72
CA ASP A 242 8.08 -11.89 6.68
C ASP A 242 8.67 -12.09 8.09
N VAL A 243 7.88 -11.80 9.13
CA VAL A 243 8.27 -11.88 10.54
C VAL A 243 7.77 -13.19 11.14
N LYS A 244 8.62 -13.84 11.94
CA LYS A 244 8.23 -14.99 12.75
C LYS A 244 7.44 -14.51 13.97
N PHE A 245 6.15 -14.34 13.76
CA PHE A 245 5.23 -13.61 14.65
C PHE A 245 5.33 -14.03 16.12
N ASP A 246 5.24 -15.34 16.39
CA ASP A 246 5.19 -15.85 17.77
C ASP A 246 6.44 -15.49 18.57
N GLU A 247 7.64 -15.59 17.97
CA GLU A 247 8.89 -15.23 18.61
C GLU A 247 9.05 -13.71 18.81
N VAL A 248 8.64 -12.94 17.80
CA VAL A 248 8.81 -11.48 17.83
C VAL A 248 7.80 -10.83 18.77
N ALA A 249 6.60 -11.39 18.89
CA ALA A 249 5.58 -10.91 19.82
C ALA A 249 6.00 -11.01 21.30
N GLU A 250 6.99 -11.84 21.61
CA GLU A 250 7.54 -11.93 22.98
C GLU A 250 8.37 -10.68 23.36
N VAL A 251 9.03 -10.05 22.37
CA VAL A 251 10.00 -8.96 22.59
C VAL A 251 9.52 -7.59 22.10
N ALA A 252 8.62 -7.53 21.11
CA ALA A 252 8.06 -6.28 20.61
C ALA A 252 7.06 -5.66 21.60
N SER A 253 6.84 -4.33 21.50
CA SER A 253 5.77 -3.64 22.23
C SER A 253 4.46 -3.65 21.41
N LEU A 254 4.58 -3.47 20.09
CA LEU A 254 3.49 -3.47 19.13
C LEU A 254 3.90 -4.30 17.90
N ILE A 255 2.97 -5.07 17.34
CA ILE A 255 3.24 -5.88 16.15
C ILE A 255 1.98 -6.02 15.28
N THR A 256 2.15 -6.00 13.95
CA THR A 256 1.08 -6.34 13.01
C THR A 256 1.01 -7.85 12.79
N PRO A 257 -0.19 -8.47 12.80
CA PRO A 257 -0.37 -9.87 12.43
C PRO A 257 -0.46 -10.04 10.89
N VAL A 258 -0.18 -11.24 10.41
CA VAL A 258 -0.48 -11.65 9.05
C VAL A 258 -1.30 -12.95 9.08
N PRO A 259 -2.52 -12.96 8.53
CA PRO A 259 -3.28 -11.85 7.94
C PRO A 259 -3.83 -10.86 8.99
N LYS A 260 -4.57 -9.84 8.52
CA LYS A 260 -5.30 -8.80 9.28
C LYS A 260 -4.45 -7.60 9.73
N GLY A 261 -3.15 -7.56 9.40
CA GLY A 261 -2.29 -6.40 9.61
C GLY A 261 -2.37 -5.39 8.44
N VAL A 262 -1.28 -5.25 7.71
CA VAL A 262 -1.09 -4.21 6.67
C VAL A 262 -2.02 -4.36 5.46
N GLY A 263 -2.33 -5.58 5.02
CA GLY A 263 -3.10 -5.82 3.79
C GLY A 263 -4.44 -5.08 3.70
N PRO A 264 -5.34 -5.15 4.70
CA PRO A 264 -6.59 -4.40 4.70
C PRO A 264 -6.41 -2.89 4.58
N MET A 265 -5.37 -2.34 5.19
CA MET A 265 -5.06 -0.90 5.13
C MET A 265 -4.62 -0.44 3.74
N THR A 266 -3.92 -1.28 2.99
CA THR A 266 -3.54 -0.97 1.59
C THR A 266 -4.78 -0.68 0.74
N ILE A 267 -5.82 -1.52 0.84
CA ILE A 267 -7.08 -1.32 0.10
C ILE A 267 -7.80 -0.06 0.59
N THR A 268 -7.80 0.18 1.89
CA THR A 268 -8.44 1.38 2.47
C THR A 268 -7.77 2.66 1.98
N MET A 269 -6.44 2.70 1.93
CA MET A 269 -5.72 3.88 1.44
C MET A 269 -5.89 4.10 -0.07
N LEU A 270 -6.01 3.04 -0.85
CA LEU A 270 -6.37 3.16 -2.27
C LEU A 270 -7.73 3.85 -2.45
N MET A 271 -8.73 3.49 -1.63
CA MET A 271 -10.03 4.15 -1.66
C MET A 271 -9.93 5.61 -1.22
N GLU A 272 -9.22 5.89 -0.12
CA GLU A 272 -9.02 7.27 0.35
C GLU A 272 -8.33 8.13 -0.72
N GLN A 273 -7.30 7.62 -1.40
CA GLN A 273 -6.62 8.35 -2.47
C GLN A 273 -7.49 8.58 -3.70
N THR A 274 -8.33 7.62 -4.06
CA THR A 274 -9.33 7.80 -5.14
C THR A 274 -10.34 8.89 -4.76
N TYR A 275 -10.81 8.91 -3.52
CA TYR A 275 -11.67 9.98 -3.01
C TYR A 275 -10.98 11.35 -3.07
N GLN A 276 -9.72 11.44 -2.64
CA GLN A 276 -8.95 12.69 -2.70
C GLN A 276 -8.70 13.15 -4.15
N ALA A 277 -8.48 12.23 -5.08
CA ALA A 277 -8.39 12.56 -6.51
C ALA A 277 -9.70 13.15 -7.03
N PHE A 278 -10.84 12.57 -6.64
CA PHE A 278 -12.15 13.08 -6.96
C PHE A 278 -12.37 14.50 -6.37
N VAL A 279 -12.08 14.71 -5.09
CA VAL A 279 -12.23 16.05 -4.48
C VAL A 279 -11.42 17.09 -5.23
N ARG A 280 -10.14 16.79 -5.56
CA ARG A 280 -9.31 17.71 -6.35
C ARG A 280 -9.86 17.99 -7.76
N SER A 281 -10.58 17.04 -8.35
CA SER A 281 -11.20 17.25 -9.69
C SER A 281 -12.36 18.24 -9.65
N LEU A 282 -13.02 18.38 -8.51
CA LEU A 282 -14.11 19.35 -8.31
C LEU A 282 -13.62 20.80 -8.13
N GLU A 283 -12.34 20.96 -7.83
CA GLU A 283 -11.70 22.28 -7.64
C GLU A 283 -11.09 22.84 -8.94
N LYS A 284 -11.03 22.03 -10.01
CA LYS A 284 -10.54 22.41 -11.34
C LYS A 284 -11.67 22.88 -12.24
#